data_0a85a7ebfbdab8dab5198e5a8d3768f0
#
_entry.id   0a85a7ebfbdab8dab5198e5a8d3768f0
#
_cell.length_a   1.000
_cell.length_b   1.000
_cell.length_c   1.000
_cell.angle_alpha   90.00
_cell.angle_beta   90.00
_cell.angle_gamma   90.00
#
_symmetry.space_group_name_H-M   'P 1'
#
loop_
_entity.id
_entity.type
_entity.pdbx_description
1 polymer ?
#
loop_
_entity_poly.entity_id
_entity_poly.type
_entity_poly.pdbx_seq_one_letter_code
_entity_poly.pdbx_strand_id
1 'polypeptide(L)'
;MSSQEPRRVMFICRQNSRRSQIAHALLVDRAPEGVEVSSAGLDGAGGLAVEAIAVMDEQGIDLRAQSSNALGEYLAERFGTVIVLCGCLPELPPDWKQRPLVEDWDIADPVAGDLDSHRCARDLISTRIDSLLNQLGQS
;
A
#
# COMPACT_ATOMS: atom_id res chain seq x y z
N MET A 1 -12.69 24.35 15.20
CA MET A 1 -12.78 23.61 14.74
C MET A 1 -12.11 22.49 14.93
N SER A 2 -12.32 21.65 14.71
CA SER A 2 -11.73 20.51 15.13
C SER A 2 -10.59 20.18 14.32
N SER A 3 -9.55 19.99 14.93
CA SER A 3 -8.44 19.46 14.27
C SER A 3 -8.66 17.99 14.18
N GLN A 4 -9.09 17.54 13.09
CA GLN A 4 -9.15 16.13 12.87
C GLN A 4 -7.76 15.63 12.58
N GLU A 5 -7.39 14.55 13.23
CA GLU A 5 -6.14 13.90 12.90
C GLU A 5 -6.21 13.35 11.48
N PRO A 6 -5.10 13.33 10.76
CA PRO A 6 -5.09 12.74 9.44
C PRO A 6 -5.43 11.26 9.51
N ARG A 7 -6.07 10.77 8.47
CA ARG A 7 -6.32 9.34 8.33
C ARG A 7 -5.06 8.71 7.79
N ARG A 8 -4.49 7.78 8.52
CA ARG A 8 -3.26 7.12 8.13
C ARG A 8 -3.54 5.73 7.64
N VAL A 9 -3.08 5.44 6.43
CA VAL A 9 -3.26 4.16 5.77
C VAL A 9 -1.88 3.52 5.59
N MET A 10 -1.77 2.25 5.99
CA MET A 10 -0.55 1.47 5.81
C MET A 10 -0.82 0.36 4.81
N PHE A 11 -0.01 0.28 3.77
CA PHE A 11 -0.03 -0.83 2.82
C PHE A 11 1.12 -1.78 3.12
N ILE A 12 0.84 -3.07 3.20
CA ILE A 12 1.84 -4.08 3.58
C ILE A 12 1.93 -5.17 2.54
N CYS A 13 3.14 -5.49 2.11
CA CYS A 13 3.42 -6.70 1.37
C CYS A 13 4.69 -7.35 1.95
N ARG A 14 5.34 -8.27 1.25
CA ARG A 14 6.48 -8.97 1.83
C ARG A 14 7.69 -8.09 2.02
N GLN A 15 8.11 -7.37 0.97
CA GLN A 15 9.37 -6.63 1.00
C GLN A 15 9.22 -5.16 0.62
N ASN A 16 8.00 -4.67 0.50
CA ASN A 16 7.74 -3.28 0.13
C ASN A 16 8.46 -2.90 -1.18
N SER A 17 8.39 -3.78 -2.15
CA SER A 17 9.09 -3.60 -3.44
C SER A 17 8.15 -3.40 -4.61
N ARG A 18 7.01 -4.09 -4.61
CA ARG A 18 6.09 -4.09 -5.75
C ARG A 18 4.67 -3.69 -5.37
N ARG A 19 3.89 -4.63 -4.85
CA ARG A 19 2.43 -4.43 -4.63
C ARG A 19 2.13 -3.28 -3.69
N SER A 20 2.77 -3.22 -2.55
CA SER A 20 2.51 -2.15 -1.59
C SER A 20 3.01 -0.80 -2.08
N GLN A 21 4.08 -0.78 -2.88
CA GLN A 21 4.56 0.46 -3.48
C GLN A 21 3.57 1.00 -4.50
N ILE A 22 3.01 0.11 -5.33
CA ILE A 22 2.00 0.49 -6.31
C ILE A 22 0.77 1.05 -5.61
N ALA A 23 0.28 0.36 -4.57
CA ALA A 23 -0.89 0.81 -3.82
C ALA A 23 -0.64 2.17 -3.16
N HIS A 24 0.55 2.33 -2.56
CA HIS A 24 0.96 3.59 -1.93
C HIS A 24 0.89 4.74 -2.93
N ALA A 25 1.50 4.56 -4.09
CA ALA A 25 1.55 5.61 -5.11
C ALA A 25 0.16 5.95 -5.66
N LEU A 26 -0.67 4.94 -5.89
CA LEU A 26 -2.02 5.18 -6.40
C LEU A 26 -2.86 5.94 -5.39
N LEU A 27 -2.76 5.60 -4.10
CA LEU A 27 -3.54 6.32 -3.10
C LEU A 27 -3.04 7.74 -2.92
N VAL A 28 -1.74 7.96 -2.91
CA VAL A 28 -1.18 9.32 -2.84
C VAL A 28 -1.69 10.16 -4.01
N ASP A 29 -1.71 9.57 -5.20
CA ASP A 29 -2.14 10.28 -6.41
C ASP A 29 -3.62 10.69 -6.37
N ARG A 30 -4.46 9.91 -5.68
CA ARG A 30 -5.91 10.10 -5.69
C ARG A 30 -6.50 10.60 -4.38
N ALA A 31 -5.74 10.55 -3.29
CA ALA A 31 -6.29 10.82 -1.97
C ALA A 31 -6.59 12.31 -1.77
N PRO A 32 -7.68 12.62 -1.06
CA PRO A 32 -7.95 13.99 -0.67
C PRO A 32 -7.03 14.42 0.46
N GLU A 33 -7.07 15.72 0.77
CA GLU A 33 -6.36 16.23 1.94
C GLU A 33 -6.76 15.47 3.20
N GLY A 34 -5.81 15.30 4.10
CA GLY A 34 -6.07 14.64 5.36
C GLY A 34 -5.83 13.13 5.34
N VAL A 35 -5.41 12.57 4.22
CA VAL A 35 -5.04 11.16 4.14
C VAL A 35 -3.52 11.06 4.01
N GLU A 36 -2.91 10.34 4.95
CA GLU A 36 -1.47 10.07 4.92
C GLU A 36 -1.24 8.62 4.61
N VAL A 37 -0.34 8.35 3.69
CA VAL A 37 -0.11 7.00 3.17
C VAL A 37 1.30 6.57 3.50
N SER A 38 1.44 5.33 3.99
CA SER A 38 2.72 4.68 4.19
C SER A 38 2.67 3.28 3.61
N SER A 39 3.81 2.68 3.40
CA SER A 39 3.89 1.29 2.99
C SER A 39 5.11 0.65 3.60
N ALA A 40 5.05 -0.67 3.83
CA ALA A 40 6.12 -1.37 4.50
C ALA A 40 6.12 -2.84 4.13
N GLY A 41 7.25 -3.51 4.35
CA GLY A 41 7.40 -4.94 4.12
C GLY A 41 7.35 -5.71 5.42
N LEU A 42 6.55 -6.77 5.44
CA LEU A 42 6.45 -7.66 6.59
C LEU A 42 7.80 -8.34 6.86
N ASP A 43 8.50 -8.72 5.80
CA ASP A 43 9.79 -9.41 5.88
C ASP A 43 10.99 -8.46 5.73
N GLY A 44 10.74 -7.15 5.64
CA GLY A 44 11.81 -6.17 5.52
C GLY A 44 11.65 -5.27 4.30
N ALA A 45 12.66 -4.46 4.05
CA ALA A 45 12.68 -3.53 2.91
C ALA A 45 13.57 -4.10 1.81
N GLY A 46 12.99 -4.45 0.67
CA GLY A 46 13.73 -5.05 -0.45
C GLY A 46 14.12 -4.07 -1.55
N GLY A 47 13.82 -2.79 -1.38
CA GLY A 47 14.08 -1.81 -2.42
C GLY A 47 12.95 -1.77 -3.46
N LEU A 48 12.95 -0.76 -4.32
CA LEU A 48 11.92 -0.61 -5.35
C LEU A 48 12.22 -1.51 -6.54
N ALA A 49 11.24 -2.32 -6.96
CA ALA A 49 11.39 -3.17 -8.13
C ALA A 49 11.33 -2.34 -9.41
N VAL A 50 12.24 -2.60 -10.33
CA VAL A 50 12.27 -1.84 -11.59
C VAL A 50 11.00 -2.00 -12.41
N GLU A 51 10.38 -3.20 -12.35
CA GLU A 51 9.13 -3.44 -13.07
C GLU A 51 7.99 -2.60 -12.49
N ALA A 52 7.94 -2.46 -11.16
CA ALA A 52 6.92 -1.61 -10.53
C ALA A 52 7.11 -0.16 -10.94
N ILE A 53 8.35 0.32 -10.96
CA ILE A 53 8.65 1.67 -11.42
C ILE A 53 8.15 1.86 -12.86
N ALA A 54 8.46 0.89 -13.73
CA ALA A 54 8.10 0.97 -15.15
C ALA A 54 6.60 1.05 -15.38
N VAL A 55 5.81 0.18 -14.71
CA VAL A 55 4.36 0.17 -14.94
C VAL A 55 3.67 1.39 -14.33
N MET A 56 4.26 2.00 -13.31
CA MET A 56 3.71 3.25 -12.76
C MET A 56 4.10 4.43 -13.63
N ASP A 57 5.30 4.44 -14.22
CA ASP A 57 5.69 5.45 -15.20
C ASP A 57 4.69 5.49 -16.36
N GLU A 58 4.12 4.35 -16.75
CA GLU A 58 3.11 4.30 -17.80
C GLU A 58 1.89 5.16 -17.49
N GLN A 59 1.64 5.43 -16.22
CA GLN A 59 0.52 6.25 -15.78
C GLN A 59 0.93 7.62 -15.28
N GLY A 60 2.18 7.99 -15.53
CA GLY A 60 2.69 9.29 -15.13
C GLY A 60 2.99 9.39 -13.64
N ILE A 61 3.13 8.28 -12.94
CA ILE A 61 3.40 8.27 -11.50
C ILE A 61 4.81 7.75 -11.27
N ASP A 62 5.63 8.54 -10.59
CA ASP A 62 7.03 8.21 -10.37
C ASP A 62 7.23 7.55 -9.00
N LEU A 63 7.44 6.24 -8.98
CA LEU A 63 7.70 5.51 -7.74
C LEU A 63 9.03 5.88 -7.10
N ARG A 64 9.96 6.45 -7.85
CA ARG A 64 11.30 6.73 -7.33
C ARG A 64 11.29 7.73 -6.18
N ALA A 65 10.19 8.48 -6.03
CA ALA A 65 10.02 9.40 -4.91
C ALA A 65 9.72 8.69 -3.60
N GLN A 66 9.38 7.40 -3.63
CA GLN A 66 9.02 6.63 -2.45
C GLN A 66 10.22 5.83 -1.96
N SER A 67 10.23 5.51 -0.67
CA SER A 67 11.25 4.65 -0.08
C SER A 67 10.68 3.27 0.20
N SER A 68 11.56 2.28 0.31
CA SER A 68 11.19 0.93 0.72
C SER A 68 11.48 0.81 2.21
N ASN A 69 10.51 0.36 2.99
CA ASN A 69 10.61 0.38 4.45
C ASN A 69 10.20 -0.96 5.06
N ALA A 70 10.73 -1.26 6.24
CA ALA A 70 10.33 -2.44 6.99
C ALA A 70 9.21 -2.07 7.95
N LEU A 71 8.27 -3.02 8.17
CA LEU A 71 7.12 -2.77 9.03
C LEU A 71 7.54 -2.39 10.46
N GLY A 72 8.64 -2.97 10.95
CA GLY A 72 9.14 -2.67 12.29
C GLY A 72 9.54 -1.22 12.52
N GLU A 73 9.64 -0.41 11.46
CA GLU A 73 9.96 1.02 11.59
C GLU A 73 8.75 1.85 11.99
N TYR A 74 7.56 1.26 12.08
CA TYR A 74 6.32 1.99 12.30
C TYR A 74 5.60 1.50 13.55
N LEU A 75 4.80 2.38 14.14
CA LEU A 75 3.96 2.06 15.28
C LEU A 75 2.54 1.82 14.79
N ALA A 76 2.01 0.62 15.04
CA ALA A 76 0.69 0.23 14.54
C ALA A 76 -0.41 1.18 14.99
N GLU A 77 -0.34 1.66 16.23
CA GLU A 77 -1.41 2.51 16.78
C GLU A 77 -1.57 3.84 16.06
N ARG A 78 -0.63 4.20 15.20
CA ARG A 78 -0.75 5.43 14.42
C ARG A 78 -1.60 5.27 13.18
N PHE A 79 -1.98 4.03 12.84
CA PHE A 79 -2.69 3.75 11.60
C PHE A 79 -4.09 3.24 11.88
N GLY A 80 -5.09 3.92 11.33
CA GLY A 80 -6.48 3.47 11.45
C GLY A 80 -6.87 2.44 10.40
N THR A 81 -6.13 2.39 9.29
CA THR A 81 -6.42 1.50 8.18
C THR A 81 -5.15 0.76 7.78
N VAL A 82 -5.25 -0.56 7.68
CA VAL A 82 -4.13 -1.42 7.32
C VAL A 82 -4.58 -2.32 6.18
N ILE A 83 -3.92 -2.22 5.05
CA ILE A 83 -4.25 -3.01 3.87
C ILE A 83 -3.06 -3.91 3.55
N VAL A 84 -3.29 -5.20 3.60
CA VAL A 84 -2.28 -6.20 3.26
C VAL A 84 -2.50 -6.62 1.81
N LEU A 85 -1.44 -6.71 1.02
CA LEU A 85 -1.55 -7.01 -0.41
C LEU A 85 -1.18 -8.46 -0.74
N CYS A 86 -0.53 -9.16 0.17
CA CYS A 86 0.17 -10.41 -0.13
C CYS A 86 -0.53 -11.68 0.34
N GLY A 87 -1.77 -11.60 0.81
CA GLY A 87 -2.41 -12.77 1.40
C GLY A 87 -1.80 -13.18 2.72
N CYS A 88 -1.01 -12.30 3.34
CA CYS A 88 -0.22 -12.61 4.52
C CYS A 88 -0.77 -12.01 5.82
N LEU A 89 -2.05 -11.64 5.81
CA LEU A 89 -2.67 -11.06 7.00
C LEU A 89 -2.49 -11.91 8.25
N PRO A 90 -2.64 -13.26 8.19
CA PRO A 90 -2.46 -14.06 9.39
C PRO A 90 -1.07 -13.94 10.02
N GLU A 91 -0.07 -13.52 9.23
CA GLU A 91 1.30 -13.39 9.71
C GLU A 91 1.61 -12.04 10.35
N LEU A 92 0.67 -11.10 10.32
CA LEU A 92 0.89 -9.80 10.93
C LEU A 92 1.07 -9.90 12.44
N PRO A 93 1.91 -9.04 13.03
CA PRO A 93 1.95 -8.93 14.49
C PRO A 93 0.57 -8.54 15.04
N PRO A 94 0.23 -8.97 16.27
CA PRO A 94 -1.12 -8.74 16.81
C PRO A 94 -1.57 -7.28 16.84
N ASP A 95 -0.68 -6.34 17.13
CA ASP A 95 -1.06 -4.93 17.19
C ASP A 95 -1.49 -4.40 15.82
N TRP A 96 -0.92 -4.92 14.75
CA TRP A 96 -1.34 -4.54 13.39
C TRP A 96 -2.68 -5.16 13.02
N LYS A 97 -2.97 -6.37 13.52
CA LYS A 97 -4.25 -7.04 13.26
C LYS A 97 -5.42 -6.37 13.95
N GLN A 98 -5.17 -5.59 15.00
CA GLN A 98 -6.21 -5.03 15.84
C GLN A 98 -6.57 -3.60 15.49
N ARG A 99 -6.13 -3.11 14.34
CA ARG A 99 -6.47 -1.76 13.92
C ARG A 99 -7.95 -1.68 13.49
N PRO A 100 -8.55 -0.47 13.51
CA PRO A 100 -9.97 -0.32 13.20
C PRO A 100 -10.41 -0.91 11.86
N LEU A 101 -9.60 -0.80 10.82
CA LEU A 101 -9.90 -1.41 9.53
C LEU A 101 -8.67 -2.18 9.06
N VAL A 102 -8.81 -3.48 8.88
CA VAL A 102 -7.73 -4.33 8.37
C VAL A 102 -8.30 -5.21 7.27
N GLU A 103 -7.72 -5.14 6.09
CA GLU A 103 -8.15 -5.96 4.94
C GLU A 103 -6.94 -6.60 4.29
N ASP A 104 -7.15 -7.74 3.68
CA ASP A 104 -6.14 -8.37 2.82
C ASP A 104 -6.73 -8.45 1.42
N TRP A 105 -6.11 -7.75 0.49
CA TRP A 105 -6.59 -7.74 -0.90
C TRP A 105 -6.08 -8.95 -1.69
N ASP A 106 -5.10 -9.66 -1.13
CA ASP A 106 -4.59 -10.92 -1.70
C ASP A 106 -4.30 -10.79 -3.20
N ILE A 107 -3.50 -9.82 -3.55
CA ILE A 107 -3.11 -9.61 -4.94
C ILE A 107 -1.99 -10.60 -5.29
N ALA A 108 -2.16 -11.31 -6.41
CA ALA A 108 -1.14 -12.26 -6.85
C ALA A 108 0.21 -11.57 -7.03
N ASP A 109 1.28 -12.24 -6.61
CA ASP A 109 2.63 -11.68 -6.69
C ASP A 109 3.05 -11.60 -8.16
N PRO A 110 3.38 -10.40 -8.67
CA PRO A 110 3.83 -10.28 -10.04
C PRO A 110 5.15 -11.02 -10.27
N VAL A 111 5.31 -11.56 -11.46
CA VAL A 111 6.50 -12.34 -11.80
C VAL A 111 7.66 -11.40 -12.13
N ALA A 112 8.80 -11.61 -11.46
CA ALA A 112 10.00 -10.82 -11.72
C ALA A 112 10.37 -10.89 -13.20
N GLY A 113 10.63 -9.74 -13.80
CA GLY A 113 10.98 -9.64 -15.21
C GLY A 113 9.80 -9.60 -16.16
N ASP A 114 8.57 -9.76 -15.67
CA ASP A 114 7.37 -9.79 -16.51
C ASP A 114 6.53 -8.55 -16.29
N LEU A 115 6.57 -7.62 -17.22
CA LEU A 115 5.81 -6.38 -17.09
C LEU A 115 4.30 -6.60 -17.13
N ASP A 116 3.82 -7.59 -17.87
CA ASP A 116 2.37 -7.81 -17.98
C ASP A 116 1.77 -8.25 -16.64
N SER A 117 2.46 -9.08 -15.86
CA SER A 117 1.96 -9.46 -14.55
C SER A 117 1.95 -8.26 -13.60
N HIS A 118 2.90 -7.34 -13.76
CA HIS A 118 2.93 -6.12 -12.97
C HIS A 118 1.81 -5.17 -13.38
N ARG A 119 1.47 -5.10 -14.66
CA ARG A 119 0.32 -4.31 -15.13
C ARG A 119 -0.99 -4.87 -14.58
N CYS A 120 -1.12 -6.19 -14.56
CA CYS A 120 -2.31 -6.83 -13.98
C CYS A 120 -2.44 -6.51 -12.51
N ALA A 121 -1.36 -6.61 -11.75
CA ALA A 121 -1.38 -6.27 -10.33
C ALA A 121 -1.74 -4.80 -10.14
N ARG A 122 -1.12 -3.91 -10.91
CA ARG A 122 -1.43 -2.47 -10.86
C ARG A 122 -2.92 -2.21 -11.07
N ASP A 123 -3.51 -2.85 -12.10
CA ASP A 123 -4.89 -2.60 -12.44
C ASP A 123 -5.86 -3.15 -11.40
N LEU A 124 -5.58 -4.32 -10.83
CA LEU A 124 -6.37 -4.87 -9.73
C LEU A 124 -6.27 -3.98 -8.49
N ILE A 125 -5.07 -3.55 -8.16
CA ILE A 125 -4.86 -2.64 -7.02
C ILE A 125 -5.59 -1.33 -7.26
N SER A 126 -5.55 -0.80 -8.48
CA SER A 126 -6.22 0.45 -8.82
C SER A 126 -7.71 0.39 -8.52
N THR A 127 -8.37 -0.72 -8.88
CA THR A 127 -9.79 -0.91 -8.59
C THR A 127 -10.05 -0.93 -7.09
N ARG A 128 -9.19 -1.61 -6.33
CA ARG A 128 -9.32 -1.65 -4.87
C ARG A 128 -9.09 -0.28 -4.24
N ILE A 129 -8.16 0.50 -4.79
CA ILE A 129 -7.91 1.86 -4.29
C ILE A 129 -9.15 2.72 -4.45
N ASP A 130 -9.86 2.61 -5.58
CA ASP A 130 -11.08 3.38 -5.78
C ASP A 130 -12.14 3.03 -4.74
N SER A 131 -12.29 1.74 -4.40
CA SER A 131 -13.20 1.31 -3.34
C SER A 131 -12.77 1.85 -1.98
N LEU A 132 -11.48 1.83 -1.70
CA LEU A 132 -10.95 2.34 -0.43
C LEU A 132 -11.20 3.85 -0.31
N LEU A 133 -11.06 4.59 -1.39
CA LEU A 133 -11.34 6.02 -1.40
C LEU A 133 -12.78 6.31 -1.02
N ASN A 134 -13.72 5.49 -1.50
CA ASN A 134 -15.12 5.63 -1.11
C ASN A 134 -15.30 5.42 0.39
N GLN A 135 -14.64 4.41 0.95
CA GLN A 135 -14.70 4.17 2.40
C GLN A 135 -14.11 5.33 3.18
N LEU A 136 -12.98 5.86 2.74
CA LEU A 136 -12.32 6.96 3.43
C LEU A 136 -13.14 8.26 3.34
N GLY A 137 -13.90 8.42 2.28
CA GLY A 137 -14.73 9.59 2.09
C GLY A 137 -16.02 9.57 2.86
N GLN A 138 -16.36 8.46 3.49
CA GLN A 138 -17.64 8.28 4.16
C GLN A 138 -17.56 8.46 5.68
N SER A 139 -16.59 9.09 6.17
CA SER A 139 -16.45 9.20 7.63
C SER A 139 -17.44 10.19 8.24
#